data_641845f3ee3e0c63d6c835d81e2392dd
#
_entry.id   641845f3ee3e0c63d6c835d81e2392dd
#
_cell.length_a   1.000
_cell.length_b   1.000
_cell.length_c   1.000
_cell.angle_alpha   90.00
_cell.angle_beta   90.00
_cell.angle_gamma   90.00
#
_symmetry.space_group_name_H-M   'P 1'
#
loop_
_entity.id
_entity.type
_entity.pdbx_description
1 polymer ?
#
loop_
_entity_poly.entity_id
_entity_poly.type
_entity_poly.pdbx_seq_one_letter_code
_entity_poly.pdbx_strand_id
1 'polypeptide(L)'
;KASSSVNVVYTQGATQSVVVSWEKDLMKYLKVEAKNNILKIYIDNNNYYKNIDTSKLLVSVTNKGVGSITVSSSATFFFFYNLNVSLLKIDTSSSADFSGTVTCNSIFIDASSSSNVALNMSTDDVAVNLSSSSSVSLKGKTNNLAIDASSSADCDAKELHSNVAQVSASTSSDVNVLVLKSLDATASTSATIKYFGKLDKVKITESTSGSVEQVK
;
A
#
# COMPACT_ATOMS: atom_id res chain seq x y z
N LYS A 1 -13.71 2.30 -2.23
CA LYS A 1 -13.45 0.95 -1.72
C LYS A 1 -13.64 -0.06 -2.84
N ALA A 2 -12.69 -0.98 -3.00
CA ALA A 2 -12.73 -2.05 -3.99
C ALA A 2 -12.59 -3.41 -3.29
N SER A 3 -13.42 -4.39 -3.65
CA SER A 3 -13.34 -5.74 -3.08
C SER A 3 -13.90 -6.80 -4.04
N SER A 4 -13.72 -8.08 -3.69
CA SER A 4 -14.24 -9.20 -4.47
C SER A 4 -13.63 -9.30 -5.88
N SER A 5 -12.31 -9.33 -5.98
CA SER A 5 -11.55 -9.53 -7.22
C SER A 5 -11.90 -8.53 -8.35
N VAL A 6 -12.33 -7.31 -8.02
CA VAL A 6 -12.52 -6.26 -9.03
C VAL A 6 -11.19 -5.60 -9.38
N ASN A 7 -10.99 -5.25 -10.65
CA ASN A 7 -9.84 -4.48 -11.11
C ASN A 7 -10.26 -3.02 -11.30
N VAL A 8 -9.65 -2.10 -10.55
CA VAL A 8 -9.97 -0.68 -10.56
C VAL A 8 -8.78 0.13 -11.06
N VAL A 9 -9.01 0.95 -12.07
CA VAL A 9 -8.08 1.96 -12.57
C VAL A 9 -8.58 3.32 -12.15
N TYR A 10 -7.76 4.08 -11.44
CA TYR A 10 -8.11 5.43 -11.02
C TYR A 10 -7.31 6.47 -11.82
N THR A 11 -8.03 7.48 -12.30
CA THR A 11 -7.45 8.65 -12.96
C THR A 11 -7.90 9.91 -12.26
N GLN A 12 -6.95 10.75 -11.85
CA GLN A 12 -7.29 12.09 -11.34
C GLN A 12 -7.70 12.99 -12.51
N GLY A 13 -8.88 13.59 -12.43
CA GLY A 13 -9.40 14.43 -13.51
C GLY A 13 -10.55 15.33 -13.04
N ALA A 14 -10.88 16.35 -13.83
CA ALA A 14 -11.89 17.34 -13.48
C ALA A 14 -13.33 16.79 -13.43
N THR A 15 -13.62 15.76 -14.21
CA THR A 15 -14.94 15.13 -14.30
C THR A 15 -15.03 13.94 -13.34
N GLN A 16 -16.24 13.65 -12.88
CA GLN A 16 -16.52 12.42 -12.14
C GLN A 16 -17.15 11.41 -13.09
N SER A 17 -16.54 10.24 -13.20
CA SER A 17 -17.10 9.15 -13.99
C SER A 17 -16.68 7.79 -13.47
N VAL A 18 -17.53 6.79 -13.70
CA VAL A 18 -17.22 5.38 -13.51
C VAL A 18 -17.62 4.67 -14.79
N VAL A 19 -16.66 4.06 -15.46
CA VAL A 19 -16.85 3.30 -16.69
C VAL A 19 -16.48 1.84 -16.43
N VAL A 20 -17.36 0.93 -16.81
CA VAL A 20 -17.17 -0.51 -16.60
C VAL A 20 -17.02 -1.20 -17.95
N SER A 21 -15.99 -2.01 -18.07
CA SER A 21 -15.79 -2.97 -19.16
C SER A 21 -15.86 -4.38 -18.61
N TRP A 22 -16.89 -5.14 -19.00
CA TRP A 22 -17.08 -6.52 -18.59
C TRP A 22 -18.09 -7.22 -19.51
N GLU A 23 -18.22 -8.54 -19.37
CA GLU A 23 -19.21 -9.32 -20.11
C GLU A 23 -20.64 -8.94 -19.71
N LYS A 24 -21.51 -8.72 -20.69
CA LYS A 24 -22.88 -8.20 -20.48
C LYS A 24 -23.68 -9.02 -19.49
N ASP A 25 -23.57 -10.33 -19.55
CA ASP A 25 -24.35 -11.25 -18.70
C ASP A 25 -23.86 -11.26 -17.24
N LEU A 26 -22.62 -10.82 -17.02
CA LEU A 26 -22.01 -10.73 -15.70
C LEU A 26 -22.24 -9.39 -15.00
N MET A 27 -22.60 -8.34 -15.75
CA MET A 27 -22.82 -6.98 -15.22
C MET A 27 -23.82 -6.92 -14.05
N LYS A 28 -24.79 -7.83 -13.98
CA LYS A 28 -25.78 -7.91 -12.90
C LYS A 28 -25.17 -8.21 -11.51
N TYR A 29 -23.98 -8.80 -11.48
CA TYR A 29 -23.25 -9.12 -10.25
C TYR A 29 -22.38 -7.97 -9.75
N LEU A 30 -22.01 -7.03 -10.63
CA LEU A 30 -21.22 -5.87 -10.23
C LEU A 30 -22.10 -4.84 -9.53
N LYS A 31 -21.67 -4.41 -8.36
CA LYS A 31 -22.26 -3.30 -7.61
C LYS A 31 -21.30 -2.11 -7.64
N VAL A 32 -21.84 -0.98 -8.03
CA VAL A 32 -21.15 0.32 -7.99
C VAL A 32 -22.06 1.28 -7.24
N GLU A 33 -21.70 1.59 -6.00
CA GLU A 33 -22.53 2.37 -5.09
C GLU A 33 -21.80 3.62 -4.62
N ALA A 34 -22.39 4.77 -4.76
CA ALA A 34 -21.87 6.04 -4.25
C ALA A 34 -22.78 6.58 -3.15
N LYS A 35 -22.26 6.63 -1.92
CA LYS A 35 -23.00 7.15 -0.75
C LYS A 35 -22.02 7.82 0.23
N ASN A 36 -22.39 8.98 0.77
CA ASN A 36 -21.61 9.71 1.77
C ASN A 36 -20.15 9.93 1.35
N ASN A 37 -19.91 10.36 0.12
CA ASN A 37 -18.57 10.53 -0.49
C ASN A 37 -17.73 9.24 -0.59
N ILE A 38 -18.33 8.08 -0.43
CA ILE A 38 -17.67 6.78 -0.58
C ILE A 38 -18.20 6.09 -1.81
N LEU A 39 -17.32 5.77 -2.75
CA LEU A 39 -17.58 4.88 -3.86
C LEU A 39 -17.20 3.45 -3.44
N LYS A 40 -18.14 2.51 -3.53
CA LYS A 40 -17.91 1.07 -3.32
C LYS A 40 -18.06 0.35 -4.63
N ILE A 41 -17.13 -0.52 -4.93
CA ILE A 41 -17.12 -1.34 -6.14
C ILE A 41 -16.84 -2.78 -5.70
N TYR A 42 -17.78 -3.68 -5.94
CA TYR A 42 -17.64 -5.07 -5.51
C TYR A 42 -18.54 -6.01 -6.32
N ILE A 43 -18.23 -7.30 -6.29
CA ILE A 43 -19.09 -8.34 -6.83
C ILE A 43 -20.04 -8.80 -5.71
N ASP A 44 -21.33 -8.67 -5.95
CA ASP A 44 -22.38 -9.22 -5.10
C ASP A 44 -22.76 -10.61 -5.62
N ASN A 45 -22.22 -11.64 -5.01
CA ASN A 45 -22.52 -13.03 -5.33
C ASN A 45 -23.36 -13.64 -4.21
N ASN A 46 -24.65 -13.31 -4.16
CA ASN A 46 -25.60 -13.90 -3.22
C ASN A 46 -25.84 -15.41 -3.44
N ASN A 47 -25.34 -15.98 -4.55
CA ASN A 47 -25.36 -17.39 -4.86
C ASN A 47 -23.97 -17.99 -4.72
N TYR A 48 -23.63 -18.56 -3.59
CA TYR A 48 -22.36 -19.18 -3.22
C TYR A 48 -21.80 -20.26 -4.17
N TYR A 49 -22.47 -20.56 -5.26
CA TYR A 49 -22.17 -21.70 -6.16
C TYR A 49 -21.73 -21.30 -7.56
N LYS A 50 -21.57 -20.03 -7.89
CA LYS A 50 -21.08 -19.62 -9.23
C LYS A 50 -19.69 -19.01 -9.14
N ASN A 51 -18.73 -19.67 -9.79
CA ASN A 51 -17.47 -19.01 -10.12
C ASN A 51 -17.76 -17.91 -11.14
N ILE A 52 -17.65 -16.67 -10.72
CA ILE A 52 -17.77 -15.51 -11.59
C ILE A 52 -16.38 -15.17 -12.11
N ASP A 53 -16.19 -15.26 -13.42
CA ASP A 53 -14.92 -14.85 -14.04
C ASP A 53 -14.78 -13.33 -14.03
N THR A 54 -13.84 -12.84 -13.22
CA THR A 54 -13.50 -11.41 -13.10
C THR A 54 -12.28 -11.01 -13.92
N SER A 55 -11.65 -11.93 -14.64
CA SER A 55 -10.37 -11.69 -15.36
C SER A 55 -10.45 -10.54 -16.37
N LYS A 56 -11.60 -10.32 -16.97
CA LYS A 56 -11.86 -9.22 -17.94
C LYS A 56 -12.58 -8.03 -17.34
N LEU A 57 -12.90 -8.06 -16.04
CA LEU A 57 -13.56 -6.95 -15.38
C LEU A 57 -12.57 -5.80 -15.18
N LEU A 58 -12.89 -4.65 -15.73
CA LEU A 58 -12.16 -3.40 -15.53
C LEU A 58 -13.13 -2.27 -15.18
N VAL A 59 -12.86 -1.60 -14.07
CA VAL A 59 -13.62 -0.43 -13.65
C VAL A 59 -12.70 0.79 -13.67
N SER A 60 -12.96 1.71 -14.60
CA SER A 60 -12.22 2.97 -14.70
C SER A 60 -12.95 4.06 -13.92
N VAL A 61 -12.28 4.63 -12.93
CA VAL A 61 -12.81 5.69 -12.08
C VAL A 61 -12.05 6.97 -12.33
N THR A 62 -12.75 8.05 -12.66
CA THR A 62 -12.18 9.40 -12.76
C THR A 62 -12.80 10.30 -11.71
N ASN A 63 -11.97 11.06 -10.97
CA ASN A 63 -12.42 12.03 -9.97
C ASN A 63 -11.33 13.08 -9.72
N LYS A 64 -11.71 14.24 -9.14
CA LYS A 64 -10.78 15.35 -8.82
C LYS A 64 -9.68 14.97 -7.83
N GLY A 65 -9.95 14.05 -6.93
CA GLY A 65 -8.99 13.56 -5.95
C GLY A 65 -9.61 12.51 -5.02
N VAL A 66 -8.77 11.73 -4.38
CA VAL A 66 -9.16 10.73 -3.40
C VAL A 66 -8.24 10.82 -2.19
N GLY A 67 -8.80 10.86 -0.99
CA GLY A 67 -8.03 10.92 0.26
C GLY A 67 -7.93 9.58 0.99
N SER A 68 -8.79 8.60 0.67
CA SER A 68 -8.74 7.27 1.29
C SER A 68 -9.18 6.19 0.31
N ILE A 69 -8.41 5.11 0.27
CA ILE A 69 -8.65 3.95 -0.58
C ILE A 69 -8.57 2.69 0.29
N THR A 70 -9.57 1.83 0.17
CA THR A 70 -9.57 0.50 0.79
C THR A 70 -9.69 -0.54 -0.31
N VAL A 71 -8.77 -1.51 -0.35
CA VAL A 71 -8.75 -2.61 -1.33
C VAL A 71 -8.65 -3.93 -0.59
N SER A 72 -9.54 -4.87 -0.89
CA SER A 72 -9.58 -6.14 -0.17
C SER A 72 -10.08 -7.29 -1.05
N SER A 73 -9.98 -8.51 -0.53
CA SER A 73 -10.57 -9.70 -1.17
C SER A 73 -10.12 -9.87 -2.62
N SER A 74 -8.81 -9.95 -2.83
CA SER A 74 -8.16 -10.15 -4.13
C SER A 74 -8.50 -9.08 -5.19
N ALA A 75 -8.96 -7.89 -4.78
CA ALA A 75 -9.17 -6.79 -5.69
C ALA A 75 -7.84 -6.12 -6.04
N THR A 76 -7.76 -5.57 -7.25
CA THR A 76 -6.60 -4.80 -7.71
C THR A 76 -7.00 -3.34 -7.89
N PHE A 77 -6.14 -2.44 -7.45
CA PHE A 77 -6.34 -1.00 -7.62
C PHE A 77 -5.04 -0.34 -8.06
N PHE A 78 -5.08 0.47 -9.12
CA PHE A 78 -3.90 1.22 -9.52
C PHE A 78 -4.21 2.64 -10.01
N PHE A 79 -3.26 3.55 -9.78
CA PHE A 79 -3.29 4.89 -10.37
C PHE A 79 -2.73 4.84 -11.79
N PHE A 80 -3.54 5.28 -12.75
CA PHE A 80 -3.11 5.32 -14.16
C PHE A 80 -2.04 6.39 -14.42
N TYR A 81 -2.19 7.55 -13.74
CA TYR A 81 -1.22 8.63 -13.72
C TYR A 81 -0.85 8.99 -12.29
N ASN A 82 0.11 9.90 -12.12
CA ASN A 82 0.47 10.43 -10.81
C ASN A 82 -0.74 11.06 -10.12
N LEU A 83 -1.04 10.60 -8.91
CA LEU A 83 -2.05 11.21 -8.04
C LEU A 83 -1.43 12.39 -7.27
N ASN A 84 -2.06 13.55 -7.32
CA ASN A 84 -1.64 14.74 -6.54
C ASN A 84 -2.71 15.09 -5.52
N VAL A 85 -2.41 14.89 -4.24
CA VAL A 85 -3.32 15.17 -3.10
C VAL A 85 -2.52 15.65 -1.89
N SER A 86 -3.16 16.26 -0.91
CA SER A 86 -2.45 16.63 0.33
C SER A 86 -2.22 15.45 1.25
N LEU A 87 -3.21 14.58 1.38
CA LEU A 87 -3.20 13.41 2.27
C LEU A 87 -3.76 12.21 1.54
N LEU A 88 -3.11 11.06 1.68
CA LEU A 88 -3.61 9.79 1.17
C LEU A 88 -3.55 8.72 2.26
N LYS A 89 -4.66 8.02 2.47
CA LYS A 89 -4.72 6.80 3.27
C LYS A 89 -5.01 5.59 2.37
N ILE A 90 -4.20 4.54 2.51
CA ILE A 90 -4.34 3.28 1.77
C ILE A 90 -4.47 2.15 2.79
N ASP A 91 -5.58 1.41 2.72
CA ASP A 91 -5.82 0.20 3.50
C ASP A 91 -5.91 -0.98 2.54
N THR A 92 -5.03 -1.98 2.67
CA THR A 92 -5.04 -3.19 1.85
C THR A 92 -5.11 -4.44 2.71
N SER A 93 -5.89 -5.43 2.27
CA SER A 93 -6.02 -6.69 3.00
C SER A 93 -6.48 -7.85 2.11
N SER A 94 -6.36 -9.08 2.62
CA SER A 94 -6.95 -10.27 1.98
C SER A 94 -6.51 -10.44 0.54
N SER A 95 -5.20 -10.52 0.32
CA SER A 95 -4.56 -10.74 -1.00
C SER A 95 -4.90 -9.66 -2.03
N ALA A 96 -5.16 -8.44 -1.61
CA ALA A 96 -5.38 -7.31 -2.50
C ALA A 96 -4.06 -6.73 -3.03
N ASP A 97 -4.09 -6.19 -4.25
CA ASP A 97 -2.95 -5.53 -4.87
C ASP A 97 -3.23 -4.04 -5.06
N PHE A 98 -2.26 -3.21 -4.67
CA PHE A 98 -2.32 -1.76 -4.86
C PHE A 98 -1.03 -1.25 -5.49
N SER A 99 -1.15 -0.40 -6.53
CA SER A 99 0.04 0.18 -7.15
C SER A 99 -0.19 1.58 -7.72
N GLY A 100 0.91 2.32 -7.93
CA GLY A 100 0.84 3.60 -8.62
C GLY A 100 1.93 4.60 -8.27
N THR A 101 1.73 5.82 -8.75
CA THR A 101 2.61 6.97 -8.45
C THR A 101 1.82 8.06 -7.73
N VAL A 102 2.39 8.63 -6.67
CA VAL A 102 1.71 9.65 -5.85
C VAL A 102 2.65 10.79 -5.48
N THR A 103 2.11 11.99 -5.49
CA THR A 103 2.73 13.19 -4.90
C THR A 103 1.76 13.73 -3.84
N CYS A 104 2.20 13.79 -2.59
CA CYS A 104 1.36 14.27 -1.48
C CYS A 104 2.24 14.84 -0.35
N ASN A 105 1.63 15.48 0.65
CA ASN A 105 2.37 15.88 1.85
C ASN A 105 2.53 14.68 2.79
N SER A 106 1.47 13.91 3.00
CA SER A 106 1.52 12.76 3.90
C SER A 106 0.78 11.55 3.32
N ILE A 107 1.34 10.35 3.54
CA ILE A 107 0.72 9.09 3.17
C ILE A 107 0.75 8.11 4.34
N PHE A 108 -0.39 7.43 4.56
CA PHE A 108 -0.55 6.34 5.52
C PHE A 108 -0.89 5.07 4.76
N ILE A 109 -0.14 4.00 5.02
CA ILE A 109 -0.33 2.70 4.39
C ILE A 109 -0.54 1.65 5.48
N ASP A 110 -1.69 0.99 5.47
CA ASP A 110 -1.98 -0.17 6.28
C ASP A 110 -2.11 -1.40 5.36
N ALA A 111 -1.20 -2.37 5.49
CA ALA A 111 -1.19 -3.57 4.67
C ALA A 111 -1.23 -4.83 5.56
N SER A 112 -2.15 -5.74 5.26
CA SER A 112 -2.31 -6.97 6.04
C SER A 112 -2.78 -8.16 5.22
N SER A 113 -2.70 -9.36 5.80
CA SER A 113 -3.33 -10.56 5.22
C SER A 113 -2.90 -10.83 3.78
N SER A 114 -1.59 -10.93 3.55
CA SER A 114 -0.96 -11.25 2.26
C SER A 114 -1.29 -10.25 1.14
N SER A 115 -1.59 -9.00 1.48
CA SER A 115 -1.78 -7.94 0.48
C SER A 115 -0.45 -7.35 0.01
N ASN A 116 -0.44 -6.77 -1.19
CA ASN A 116 0.73 -6.16 -1.80
C ASN A 116 0.50 -4.68 -2.11
N VAL A 117 1.48 -3.84 -1.78
CA VAL A 117 1.47 -2.41 -2.10
C VAL A 117 2.78 -2.05 -2.81
N ALA A 118 2.69 -1.43 -3.98
CA ALA A 118 3.86 -0.96 -4.74
C ALA A 118 3.66 0.50 -5.16
N LEU A 119 4.44 1.42 -4.56
CA LEU A 119 4.30 2.85 -4.79
C LEU A 119 5.62 3.53 -5.17
N ASN A 120 5.53 4.41 -6.15
CA ASN A 120 6.54 5.43 -6.40
C ASN A 120 6.02 6.77 -5.89
N MET A 121 6.77 7.45 -5.01
CA MET A 121 6.23 8.61 -4.30
C MET A 121 7.20 9.79 -4.19
N SER A 122 6.61 10.98 -4.09
CA SER A 122 7.28 12.18 -3.64
C SER A 122 6.42 12.81 -2.54
N THR A 123 6.88 12.72 -1.29
CA THR A 123 6.09 13.12 -0.12
C THR A 123 6.97 13.66 1.00
N ASP A 124 6.39 14.35 1.97
CA ASP A 124 7.11 14.77 3.17
C ASP A 124 7.10 13.68 4.25
N ASP A 125 5.94 13.06 4.49
CA ASP A 125 5.77 12.10 5.56
C ASP A 125 5.17 10.78 5.04
N VAL A 126 5.80 9.67 5.42
CA VAL A 126 5.33 8.29 5.15
C VAL A 126 5.17 7.54 6.46
N ALA A 127 4.01 6.96 6.69
CA ALA A 127 3.79 6.00 7.75
C ALA A 127 3.24 4.68 7.18
N VAL A 128 3.89 3.57 7.52
CA VAL A 128 3.57 2.24 7.02
C VAL A 128 3.39 1.28 8.18
N ASN A 129 2.21 0.68 8.28
CA ASN A 129 1.95 -0.46 9.15
C ASN A 129 1.75 -1.68 8.27
N LEU A 130 2.48 -2.75 8.53
CA LEU A 130 2.35 -3.97 7.76
C LEU A 130 2.42 -5.21 8.64
N SER A 131 1.57 -6.20 8.34
CA SER A 131 1.46 -7.42 9.14
C SER A 131 0.95 -8.61 8.34
N SER A 132 1.02 -9.79 8.95
CA SER A 132 0.36 -10.99 8.41
C SER A 132 0.76 -11.31 6.97
N SER A 133 2.07 -11.41 6.73
CA SER A 133 2.68 -11.75 5.43
C SER A 133 2.32 -10.79 4.30
N SER A 134 2.01 -9.53 4.61
CA SER A 134 1.85 -8.50 3.58
C SER A 134 3.21 -8.01 3.08
N SER A 135 3.22 -7.46 1.86
CA SER A 135 4.42 -6.93 1.22
C SER A 135 4.23 -5.49 0.77
N VAL A 136 5.19 -4.61 1.10
CA VAL A 136 5.16 -3.20 0.73
C VAL A 136 6.47 -2.84 0.03
N SER A 137 6.41 -2.33 -1.19
CA SER A 137 7.56 -1.84 -1.97
C SER A 137 7.42 -0.35 -2.24
N LEU A 138 8.39 0.44 -1.76
CA LEU A 138 8.36 1.89 -1.84
C LEU A 138 9.58 2.43 -2.60
N LYS A 139 9.34 3.39 -3.49
CA LYS A 139 10.36 4.06 -4.29
C LYS A 139 10.16 5.58 -4.29
N GLY A 140 11.22 6.33 -4.58
CA GLY A 140 11.15 7.78 -4.71
C GLY A 140 11.81 8.53 -3.57
N LYS A 141 11.12 9.49 -2.94
CA LYS A 141 11.70 10.34 -1.89
C LYS A 141 10.71 10.76 -0.84
N THR A 142 11.20 10.86 0.41
CA THR A 142 10.46 11.40 1.55
C THR A 142 11.40 12.12 2.53
N ASN A 143 10.86 13.01 3.35
CA ASN A 143 11.61 13.57 4.47
C ASN A 143 11.59 12.63 5.68
N ASN A 144 10.42 12.15 6.06
CA ASN A 144 10.23 11.31 7.23
C ASN A 144 9.59 9.97 6.85
N LEU A 145 10.17 8.88 7.34
CA LEU A 145 9.69 7.52 7.11
C LEU A 145 9.48 6.84 8.47
N ALA A 146 8.28 6.37 8.73
CA ALA A 146 7.96 5.51 9.86
C ALA A 146 7.45 4.15 9.36
N ILE A 147 8.04 3.05 9.82
CA ILE A 147 7.65 1.69 9.47
C ILE A 147 7.44 0.88 10.74
N ASP A 148 6.30 0.23 10.84
CA ASP A 148 6.01 -0.81 11.85
C ASP A 148 5.64 -2.11 11.12
N ALA A 149 6.54 -3.10 11.19
CA ALA A 149 6.41 -4.38 10.50
C ALA A 149 6.34 -5.54 11.50
N SER A 150 5.39 -6.44 11.28
CA SER A 150 5.23 -7.61 12.15
C SER A 150 4.70 -8.85 11.42
N SER A 151 4.75 -10.00 12.08
CA SER A 151 4.07 -11.21 11.62
C SER A 151 4.44 -11.62 10.19
N SER A 152 5.76 -11.78 9.93
CA SER A 152 6.34 -12.20 8.65
C SER A 152 5.98 -11.27 7.48
N ALA A 153 5.81 -10.00 7.74
CA ALA A 153 5.59 -8.99 6.70
C ALA A 153 6.91 -8.46 6.15
N ASP A 154 6.93 -8.09 4.87
CA ASP A 154 8.12 -7.63 4.15
C ASP A 154 7.97 -6.18 3.68
N CYS A 155 8.94 -5.32 4.00
CA CYS A 155 9.01 -3.94 3.50
C CYS A 155 10.30 -3.68 2.74
N ASP A 156 10.21 -3.42 1.43
CA ASP A 156 11.34 -2.99 0.62
C ASP A 156 11.25 -1.50 0.29
N ALA A 157 11.96 -0.68 1.06
CA ALA A 157 12.12 0.76 0.87
C ALA A 157 13.56 1.17 0.55
N LYS A 158 14.39 0.25 -0.01
CA LYS A 158 15.77 0.56 -0.41
C LYS A 158 15.89 1.52 -1.59
N GLU A 159 14.82 1.74 -2.34
CA GLU A 159 14.73 2.72 -3.43
C GLU A 159 13.94 3.98 -3.02
N LEU A 160 13.54 4.11 -1.75
CA LEU A 160 12.93 5.30 -1.18
C LEU A 160 13.98 6.11 -0.40
N HIS A 161 14.43 7.22 -0.96
CA HIS A 161 15.38 8.11 -0.30
C HIS A 161 14.69 8.84 0.85
N SER A 162 14.92 8.41 2.09
CA SER A 162 14.39 9.03 3.29
C SER A 162 15.46 9.83 4.03
N ASN A 163 15.17 11.05 4.47
CA ASN A 163 16.11 11.81 5.30
C ASN A 163 16.19 11.24 6.72
N VAL A 164 15.06 10.99 7.33
CA VAL A 164 14.94 10.43 8.68
C VAL A 164 14.05 9.21 8.64
N ALA A 165 14.45 8.13 9.30
CA ALA A 165 13.64 6.94 9.42
C ALA A 165 13.51 6.46 10.87
N GLN A 166 12.31 6.04 11.25
CA GLN A 166 12.00 5.27 12.44
C GLN A 166 11.42 3.93 12.00
N VAL A 167 12.09 2.83 12.36
CA VAL A 167 11.74 1.49 11.90
C VAL A 167 11.59 0.56 13.10
N SER A 168 10.44 -0.08 13.20
CA SER A 168 10.17 -1.15 14.15
C SER A 168 9.85 -2.41 13.38
N ALA A 169 10.56 -3.50 13.68
CA ALA A 169 10.35 -4.80 13.05
C ALA A 169 10.27 -5.90 14.12
N SER A 170 9.28 -6.77 14.02
CA SER A 170 9.07 -7.85 14.99
C SER A 170 8.51 -9.11 14.32
N THR A 171 8.61 -10.24 15.04
CA THR A 171 7.94 -11.48 14.64
C THR A 171 8.26 -11.92 13.21
N SER A 172 9.57 -12.11 12.94
CA SER A 172 10.10 -12.61 11.65
C SER A 172 9.75 -11.71 10.45
N SER A 173 9.58 -10.42 10.65
CA SER A 173 9.42 -9.46 9.56
C SER A 173 10.77 -8.97 9.03
N ASP A 174 10.83 -8.63 7.74
CA ASP A 174 12.02 -8.13 7.07
C ASP A 174 11.79 -6.71 6.54
N VAL A 175 12.71 -5.78 6.87
CA VAL A 175 12.61 -4.38 6.44
C VAL A 175 13.92 -3.92 5.82
N ASN A 176 13.88 -3.39 4.59
CA ASN A 176 15.01 -2.77 3.92
C ASN A 176 14.75 -1.28 3.71
N VAL A 177 15.64 -0.39 4.19
CA VAL A 177 15.46 1.06 4.10
C VAL A 177 16.72 1.78 3.64
N LEU A 178 16.57 2.78 2.77
CA LEU A 178 17.62 3.74 2.43
C LEU A 178 17.41 5.03 3.22
N VAL A 179 18.38 5.37 4.08
CA VAL A 179 18.29 6.53 4.97
C VAL A 179 19.52 7.43 4.75
N LEU A 180 19.31 8.74 4.75
CA LEU A 180 20.35 9.70 4.38
C LEU A 180 20.96 10.46 5.57
N LYS A 181 20.22 10.62 6.70
CA LYS A 181 20.65 11.43 7.85
C LYS A 181 20.55 10.69 9.19
N SER A 182 19.39 10.20 9.54
CA SER A 182 19.17 9.64 10.88
C SER A 182 18.24 8.43 10.87
N LEU A 183 18.63 7.37 11.60
CA LEU A 183 17.87 6.14 11.78
C LEU A 183 17.67 5.85 13.27
N ASP A 184 16.43 5.55 13.68
CA ASP A 184 16.08 4.86 14.93
C ASP A 184 15.45 3.51 14.54
N ALA A 185 16.16 2.41 14.80
CA ALA A 185 15.75 1.08 14.40
C ALA A 185 15.61 0.16 15.61
N THR A 186 14.47 -0.53 15.71
CA THR A 186 14.20 -1.54 16.72
C THR A 186 13.82 -2.85 16.06
N ALA A 187 14.61 -3.90 16.28
CA ALA A 187 14.35 -5.25 15.80
C ALA A 187 14.16 -6.23 16.95
N SER A 188 13.12 -7.06 16.89
CA SER A 188 12.84 -8.06 17.90
C SER A 188 12.25 -9.34 17.31
N THR A 189 12.27 -10.42 18.10
CA THR A 189 11.58 -11.67 17.76
C THR A 189 11.91 -12.18 16.36
N SER A 190 13.22 -12.34 16.08
CA SER A 190 13.77 -12.84 14.81
C SER A 190 13.46 -11.96 13.59
N ALA A 191 13.16 -10.70 13.76
CA ALA A 191 13.00 -9.76 12.66
C ALA A 191 14.34 -9.21 12.20
N THR A 192 14.42 -8.81 10.92
CA THR A 192 15.64 -8.24 10.33
C THR A 192 15.36 -6.84 9.78
N ILE A 193 16.21 -5.88 10.11
CA ILE A 193 16.24 -4.56 9.49
C ILE A 193 17.57 -4.40 8.78
N LYS A 194 17.56 -4.16 7.47
CA LYS A 194 18.73 -3.80 6.69
C LYS A 194 18.65 -2.34 6.26
N TYR A 195 19.67 -1.56 6.61
CA TYR A 195 19.69 -0.16 6.19
C TYR A 195 20.87 0.15 5.28
N PHE A 196 20.64 1.03 4.34
CA PHE A 196 21.57 1.53 3.35
C PHE A 196 21.81 3.02 3.60
N GLY A 197 23.00 3.50 3.29
CA GLY A 197 23.37 4.90 3.41
C GLY A 197 24.46 5.17 4.45
N LYS A 198 25.01 6.37 4.38
CA LYS A 198 25.99 6.88 5.35
C LYS A 198 25.30 7.90 6.24
N LEU A 199 25.04 7.51 7.48
CA LEU A 199 24.20 8.25 8.41
C LEU A 199 25.00 9.11 9.39
N ASP A 200 24.46 10.27 9.75
CA ASP A 200 25.00 11.12 10.82
C ASP A 200 24.67 10.59 12.21
N LYS A 201 23.47 9.98 12.36
CA LYS A 201 23.00 9.43 13.63
C LYS A 201 22.31 8.08 13.42
N VAL A 202 22.70 7.10 14.22
CA VAL A 202 22.07 5.78 14.24
C VAL A 202 21.82 5.38 15.69
N LYS A 203 20.59 5.01 15.97
CA LYS A 203 20.19 4.36 17.21
C LYS A 203 19.59 3.00 16.89
N ILE A 204 20.17 1.95 17.48
CA ILE A 204 19.77 0.56 17.24
C ILE A 204 19.37 -0.06 18.56
N THR A 205 18.24 -0.75 18.55
CA THR A 205 17.76 -1.58 19.64
C THR A 205 17.45 -2.98 19.12
N GLU A 206 18.10 -3.99 19.64
CA GLU A 206 17.91 -5.38 19.26
C GLU A 206 17.53 -6.22 20.47
N SER A 207 16.58 -7.13 20.29
CA SER A 207 16.16 -8.07 21.33
C SER A 207 15.62 -9.35 20.72
N THR A 208 15.61 -10.43 21.49
CA THR A 208 14.96 -11.70 21.14
C THR A 208 15.33 -12.17 19.71
N SER A 209 16.63 -12.22 19.41
CA SER A 209 17.18 -12.60 18.10
C SER A 209 16.77 -11.67 16.93
N GLY A 210 16.35 -10.46 17.20
CA GLY A 210 16.21 -9.42 16.17
C GLY A 210 17.58 -8.90 15.74
N SER A 211 17.73 -8.48 14.47
CA SER A 211 18.98 -7.99 13.89
C SER A 211 18.79 -6.71 13.09
N VAL A 212 19.74 -5.76 13.23
CA VAL A 212 19.80 -4.53 12.44
C VAL A 212 21.16 -4.44 11.78
N GLU A 213 21.21 -4.46 10.45
CA GLU A 213 22.44 -4.58 9.70
C GLU A 213 22.64 -3.40 8.72
N GLN A 214 23.84 -2.83 8.69
CA GLN A 214 24.22 -1.90 7.64
C GLN A 214 24.71 -2.65 6.41
N VAL A 215 24.10 -2.38 5.26
CA VAL A 215 24.51 -2.91 3.96
C VAL A 215 25.29 -1.83 3.20
N LYS A 216 26.43 -2.22 2.64
CA LYS A 216 27.35 -1.33 1.89
C LYS A 216 26.94 -1.19 0.43
#